data_d7137812ca4b4d0038a55a6145ac07d2
#
_entry.id   d7137812ca4b4d0038a55a6145ac07d2
#
_cell.length_a   1.000
_cell.length_b   1.000
_cell.length_c   1.000
_cell.angle_alpha   90.00
_cell.angle_beta   90.00
_cell.angle_gamma   90.00
#
_symmetry.space_group_name_H-M   'P 1'
#
loop_
_entity.id
_entity.type
_entity.pdbx_description
1 polymer ?
#
loop_
_entity_poly.entity_id
_entity_poly.type
_entity_poly.pdbx_seq_one_letter_code
_entity_poly.pdbx_strand_id
1 'polypeptide(L)'
;MSDLDIHYEDPDILVINKPAGLLSVPGRGEDKYDSVQSRCQEIVPEAMAAHRLDMATGGLLLIAKHKAAERHYKQQFAERRVTKRYIALVHGVLAQTSGDIHYPLITDWERRPRQKIDYEHGKNAHTSYQVLAEENGNSRVALTPHTGRSHQLRVHLAAIGHPILG
;
A
#
# COMPACT_ATOMS: atom_id res chain seq x y z
N MET A 1 -5.18 14.39 21.14
CA MET A 1 -6.25 14.49 20.14
C MET A 1 -5.74 13.99 18.80
N SER A 2 -6.42 13.05 18.20
CA SER A 2 -5.99 12.48 16.94
C SER A 2 -6.31 13.42 15.80
N ASP A 3 -5.30 13.64 14.98
CA ASP A 3 -5.40 14.47 13.78
C ASP A 3 -5.56 13.50 12.60
N LEU A 4 -6.79 13.35 12.14
CA LEU A 4 -7.15 12.45 11.05
C LEU A 4 -7.84 13.21 9.93
N ASP A 5 -7.39 12.96 8.72
CA ASP A 5 -8.06 13.46 7.51
C ASP A 5 -9.09 12.42 7.06
N ILE A 6 -10.33 12.60 7.49
CA ILE A 6 -11.44 11.69 7.15
C ILE A 6 -11.97 12.07 5.77
N HIS A 7 -11.71 11.20 4.80
CA HIS A 7 -12.16 11.40 3.42
C HIS A 7 -13.63 11.01 3.22
N TYR A 8 -14.08 9.95 3.93
CA TYR A 8 -15.46 9.45 3.85
C TYR A 8 -15.80 8.72 5.14
N GLU A 9 -17.06 8.82 5.54
CA GLU A 9 -17.57 8.09 6.70
C GLU A 9 -19.02 7.67 6.48
N ASP A 10 -19.34 6.43 6.89
CA ASP A 10 -20.70 5.94 7.00
C ASP A 10 -20.83 5.07 8.27
N PRO A 11 -21.98 4.44 8.55
CA PRO A 11 -22.12 3.62 9.76
C PRO A 11 -21.15 2.43 9.85
N ASP A 12 -20.59 1.98 8.74
CA ASP A 12 -19.76 0.77 8.69
C ASP A 12 -18.28 1.05 8.58
N ILE A 13 -17.88 2.15 7.92
CA ILE A 13 -16.47 2.42 7.59
C ILE A 13 -16.08 3.89 7.78
N LEU A 14 -14.78 4.06 7.95
CA LEU A 14 -14.06 5.32 7.78
C LEU A 14 -13.06 5.13 6.64
N VAL A 15 -12.98 6.09 5.74
CA VAL A 15 -11.89 6.15 4.76
C VAL A 15 -11.00 7.33 5.15
N ILE A 16 -9.76 7.02 5.47
CA ILE A 16 -8.79 8.00 5.98
C ILE A 16 -7.77 8.28 4.89
N ASN A 17 -7.48 9.55 4.66
CA ASN A 17 -6.32 9.93 3.87
C ASN A 17 -5.08 9.88 4.78
N LYS A 18 -4.37 8.77 4.71
CA LYS A 18 -3.19 8.55 5.55
C LYS A 18 -2.04 9.45 5.07
N PRO A 19 -1.42 10.23 5.96
CA PRO A 19 -0.19 10.94 5.57
C PRO A 19 0.97 9.97 5.41
N ALA A 20 1.91 10.31 4.53
CA ALA A 20 3.18 9.61 4.44
C ALA A 20 3.94 9.76 5.77
N GLY A 21 4.55 8.71 6.22
CA GLY A 21 5.30 8.69 7.49
C GLY A 21 4.53 8.16 8.68
N LEU A 22 3.21 8.00 8.59
CA LEU A 22 2.39 7.41 9.64
C LEU A 22 2.10 5.94 9.32
N LEU A 23 2.16 5.08 10.34
CA LEU A 23 1.82 3.66 10.19
C LEU A 23 0.31 3.50 9.96
N SER A 24 -0.08 2.48 9.21
CA SER A 24 -1.49 2.09 9.04
C SER A 24 -2.04 1.46 10.31
N VAL A 25 -1.28 0.56 10.91
CA VAL A 25 -1.61 -0.16 12.15
C VAL A 25 -0.41 -0.11 13.09
N PRO A 26 -0.60 -0.31 14.41
CA PRO A 26 0.53 -0.31 15.34
C PRO A 26 1.60 -1.32 14.94
N GLY A 27 2.86 -0.90 15.01
CA GLY A 27 4.01 -1.76 14.85
C GLY A 27 4.39 -2.45 16.16
N ARG A 28 5.53 -3.11 16.16
CA ARG A 28 6.05 -3.77 17.36
C ARG A 28 6.74 -2.73 18.24
N GLY A 29 6.46 -2.75 19.55
CA GLY A 29 7.03 -1.85 20.53
C GLY A 29 6.18 -0.62 20.78
N GLU A 30 6.35 -0.01 21.97
CA GLU A 30 5.55 1.16 22.39
C GLU A 30 5.79 2.38 21.51
N ASP A 31 7.00 2.54 21.00
CA ASP A 31 7.39 3.62 20.11
C ASP A 31 6.71 3.57 18.73
N LYS A 32 6.08 2.44 18.39
CA LYS A 32 5.40 2.23 17.12
C LYS A 32 3.90 2.04 17.28
N TYR A 33 3.32 2.51 18.37
CA TYR A 33 1.89 2.41 18.61
C TYR A 33 1.07 3.36 17.76
N ASP A 34 1.56 4.58 17.54
CA ASP A 34 0.83 5.61 16.80
C ASP A 34 0.64 5.20 15.35
N SER A 35 -0.62 5.17 14.94
CA SER A 35 -1.02 4.71 13.61
C SER A 35 -2.40 5.27 13.27
N VAL A 36 -2.82 5.13 12.02
CA VAL A 36 -4.19 5.47 11.64
C VAL A 36 -5.18 4.67 12.48
N GLN A 37 -4.96 3.35 12.61
CA GLN A 37 -5.86 2.49 13.38
C GLN A 37 -5.95 2.92 14.84
N SER A 38 -4.83 3.16 15.51
CA SER A 38 -4.84 3.57 16.92
C SER A 38 -5.56 4.91 17.12
N ARG A 39 -5.37 5.84 16.20
CA ARG A 39 -6.08 7.14 16.25
C ARG A 39 -7.57 6.97 16.01
N CYS A 40 -7.97 6.09 15.09
CA CYS A 40 -9.39 5.79 14.86
C CYS A 40 -10.03 5.14 16.08
N GLN A 41 -9.30 4.30 16.81
CA GLN A 41 -9.81 3.63 18.02
C GLN A 41 -10.10 4.60 19.17
N GLU A 42 -9.54 5.78 19.16
CA GLU A 42 -9.90 6.84 20.10
C GLU A 42 -11.32 7.36 19.87
N ILE A 43 -11.81 7.27 18.65
CA ILE A 43 -13.14 7.73 18.24
C ILE A 43 -14.13 6.55 18.23
N VAL A 44 -13.71 5.44 17.66
CA VAL A 44 -14.49 4.20 17.51
C VAL A 44 -13.64 3.06 18.09
N PRO A 45 -13.89 2.61 19.33
CA PRO A 45 -13.02 1.61 19.99
C PRO A 45 -12.84 0.29 19.20
N GLU A 46 -13.82 -0.10 18.40
CA GLU A 46 -13.77 -1.33 17.60
C GLU A 46 -13.09 -1.15 16.23
N ALA A 47 -12.57 0.03 15.94
CA ALA A 47 -11.99 0.34 14.62
C ALA A 47 -10.81 -0.57 14.28
N MET A 48 -10.84 -1.16 13.09
CA MET A 48 -9.79 -2.04 12.58
C MET A 48 -9.53 -1.76 11.11
N ALA A 49 -8.26 -1.67 10.74
CA ALA A 49 -7.90 -1.51 9.34
C ALA A 49 -8.26 -2.76 8.52
N ALA A 50 -8.88 -2.57 7.37
CA ALA A 50 -9.22 -3.66 6.46
C ALA A 50 -8.04 -4.09 5.58
N HIS A 51 -7.08 -3.20 5.41
CA HIS A 51 -5.83 -3.42 4.65
C HIS A 51 -4.77 -2.47 5.20
N ARG A 52 -3.57 -2.54 4.63
CA ARG A 52 -2.46 -1.69 5.09
C ARG A 52 -1.76 -1.02 3.93
N LEU A 53 -1.32 0.21 4.16
CA LEU A 53 -0.36 0.91 3.32
C LEU A 53 0.98 0.94 4.06
N ASP A 54 2.08 0.97 3.31
CA ASP A 54 3.41 1.15 3.89
C ASP A 54 3.49 2.50 4.60
N MET A 55 4.36 2.60 5.61
CA MET A 55 4.53 3.83 6.38
C MET A 55 4.82 5.03 5.46
N ALA A 56 5.68 4.86 4.47
CA ALA A 56 6.06 5.92 3.54
C ALA A 56 4.98 6.28 2.51
N THR A 57 3.94 5.45 2.37
CA THR A 57 2.88 5.66 1.39
C THR A 57 1.77 6.50 1.97
N GLY A 58 1.40 7.57 1.28
CA GLY A 58 0.20 8.35 1.58
C GLY A 58 -0.99 7.87 0.77
N GLY A 59 -2.20 8.16 1.23
CA GLY A 59 -3.41 7.90 0.48
C GLY A 59 -4.50 7.19 1.26
N LEU A 60 -5.48 6.66 0.56
CA LEU A 60 -6.73 6.17 1.15
C LEU A 60 -6.54 4.83 1.87
N LEU A 61 -6.97 4.80 3.11
CA LEU A 61 -6.94 3.61 3.97
C LEU A 61 -8.34 3.38 4.52
N LEU A 62 -8.87 2.16 4.34
CA LEU A 62 -10.21 1.81 4.78
C LEU A 62 -10.17 1.20 6.17
N ILE A 63 -10.92 1.81 7.10
CA ILE A 63 -11.05 1.38 8.49
C ILE A 63 -12.48 0.89 8.71
N ALA A 64 -12.64 -0.33 9.19
CA ALA A 64 -13.94 -0.87 9.58
C ALA A 64 -14.30 -0.38 10.98
N LYS A 65 -15.57 -0.01 11.19
CA LYS A 65 -16.04 0.55 12.46
C LYS A 65 -16.55 -0.51 13.43
N HIS A 66 -16.77 -1.73 12.96
CA HIS A 66 -17.25 -2.85 13.76
C HIS A 66 -16.86 -4.20 13.15
N LYS A 67 -17.06 -5.28 13.91
CA LYS A 67 -16.61 -6.63 13.50
C LYS A 67 -17.19 -7.13 12.19
N ALA A 68 -18.46 -6.90 11.93
CA ALA A 68 -19.10 -7.35 10.70
C ALA A 68 -18.50 -6.64 9.47
N ALA A 69 -18.25 -5.34 9.59
CA ALA A 69 -17.60 -4.56 8.53
C ALA A 69 -16.15 -5.01 8.34
N GLU A 70 -15.41 -5.23 9.43
CA GLU A 70 -14.03 -5.74 9.36
C GLU A 70 -13.96 -7.03 8.55
N ARG A 71 -14.81 -8.00 8.89
CA ARG A 71 -14.86 -9.30 8.21
C ARG A 71 -15.20 -9.14 6.74
N HIS A 72 -16.22 -8.34 6.44
CA HIS A 72 -16.68 -8.11 5.07
C HIS A 72 -15.59 -7.49 4.20
N TYR A 73 -14.97 -6.42 4.66
CA TYR A 73 -14.00 -5.69 3.85
C TYR A 73 -12.64 -6.39 3.77
N LYS A 74 -12.21 -7.07 4.83
CA LYS A 74 -11.01 -7.92 4.75
C LYS A 74 -11.19 -9.04 3.71
N GLN A 75 -12.39 -9.60 3.62
CA GLN A 75 -12.70 -10.61 2.59
C GLN A 75 -12.65 -10.01 1.19
N GLN A 76 -13.18 -8.79 1.01
CA GLN A 76 -13.12 -8.09 -0.29
C GLN A 76 -11.67 -7.92 -0.76
N PHE A 77 -10.76 -7.52 0.13
CA PHE A 77 -9.34 -7.39 -0.19
C PHE A 77 -8.70 -8.76 -0.47
N ALA A 78 -8.99 -9.76 0.34
CA ALA A 78 -8.45 -11.11 0.16
C ALA A 78 -8.87 -11.73 -1.16
N GLU A 79 -10.11 -11.51 -1.59
CA GLU A 79 -10.65 -11.99 -2.86
C GLU A 79 -10.32 -11.08 -4.05
N ARG A 80 -9.53 -10.03 -3.82
CA ARG A 80 -9.10 -9.08 -4.86
C ARG A 80 -10.26 -8.40 -5.57
N ARG A 81 -11.33 -8.11 -4.84
CA ARG A 81 -12.50 -7.38 -5.36
C ARG A 81 -12.35 -5.87 -5.23
N VAL A 82 -11.25 -5.40 -4.67
CA VAL A 82 -10.96 -3.97 -4.52
C VAL A 82 -9.95 -3.57 -5.58
N THR A 83 -10.31 -2.61 -6.42
CA THR A 83 -9.39 -2.04 -7.39
C THR A 83 -8.54 -0.98 -6.70
N LYS A 84 -7.22 -1.14 -6.75
CA LYS A 84 -6.27 -0.21 -6.16
C LYS A 84 -5.50 0.52 -7.24
N ARG A 85 -5.30 1.80 -7.07
CA ARG A 85 -4.51 2.63 -7.98
C ARG A 85 -3.59 3.53 -7.17
N TYR A 86 -2.33 3.50 -7.51
CA TYR A 86 -1.30 4.34 -6.90
C TYR A 86 -0.69 5.26 -7.93
N ILE A 87 -0.25 6.42 -7.49
CA ILE A 87 0.55 7.33 -8.32
C ILE A 87 1.92 7.42 -7.69
N ALA A 88 2.96 7.25 -8.49
CA ALA A 88 4.33 7.34 -8.03
C ALA A 88 5.19 8.12 -9.02
N LEU A 89 6.21 8.78 -8.50
CA LEU A 89 7.29 9.32 -9.31
C LEU A 89 8.43 8.30 -9.23
N VAL A 90 8.89 7.85 -10.39
CA VAL A 90 9.98 6.86 -10.47
C VAL A 90 11.20 7.47 -11.17
N HIS A 91 12.38 6.94 -10.84
CA HIS A 91 13.64 7.38 -11.44
C HIS A 91 13.69 7.05 -12.92
N GLY A 92 14.08 8.03 -13.71
CA GLY A 92 14.32 7.86 -15.14
C GLY A 92 13.05 7.85 -15.98
N VAL A 93 13.24 7.72 -17.28
CA VAL A 93 12.17 7.71 -18.28
C VAL A 93 11.96 6.28 -18.77
N LEU A 94 10.75 5.76 -18.61
CA LEU A 94 10.43 4.41 -19.06
C LEU A 94 10.39 4.33 -20.58
N ALA A 95 10.98 3.26 -21.13
CA ALA A 95 11.00 3.04 -22.58
C ALA A 95 9.61 2.74 -23.14
N GLN A 96 8.75 2.11 -22.34
CA GLN A 96 7.37 1.79 -22.72
C GLN A 96 6.40 2.61 -21.89
N THR A 97 5.32 3.10 -22.52
CA THR A 97 4.32 3.93 -21.86
C THR A 97 3.37 3.12 -20.97
N SER A 98 3.32 1.80 -21.15
CA SER A 98 2.55 0.89 -20.30
C SER A 98 3.19 -0.48 -20.30
N GLY A 99 2.92 -1.27 -19.27
CA GLY A 99 3.45 -2.62 -19.18
C GLY A 99 2.96 -3.35 -17.94
N ASP A 100 3.37 -4.60 -17.86
CA ASP A 100 3.06 -5.51 -16.76
C ASP A 100 4.34 -6.09 -16.18
N ILE A 101 4.38 -6.20 -14.86
CA ILE A 101 5.52 -6.74 -14.12
C ILE A 101 5.05 -7.97 -13.35
N HIS A 102 5.69 -9.12 -13.57
CA HIS A 102 5.28 -10.41 -13.02
C HIS A 102 6.38 -11.09 -12.19
N TYR A 103 7.28 -10.34 -11.56
CA TYR A 103 8.33 -10.94 -10.75
C TYR A 103 7.78 -11.46 -9.44
N PRO A 104 7.97 -12.78 -9.13
CA PRO A 104 7.53 -13.36 -7.86
C PRO A 104 8.35 -12.83 -6.68
N LEU A 105 7.70 -12.62 -5.56
CA LEU A 105 8.28 -11.97 -4.40
C LEU A 105 8.26 -12.87 -3.16
N ILE A 106 9.30 -12.73 -2.34
CA ILE A 106 9.41 -13.36 -1.03
C ILE A 106 10.13 -12.42 -0.07
N THR A 107 9.92 -12.61 1.22
CA THR A 107 10.66 -11.87 2.25
C THR A 107 12.14 -12.22 2.19
N ASP A 108 12.97 -11.21 2.16
CA ASP A 108 14.43 -11.37 2.34
C ASP A 108 14.71 -11.52 3.83
N TRP A 109 14.80 -12.76 4.31
CA TRP A 109 14.91 -13.06 5.73
C TRP A 109 16.15 -12.46 6.39
N GLU A 110 17.23 -12.31 5.64
CA GLU A 110 18.47 -11.71 6.15
C GLU A 110 18.34 -10.19 6.33
N ARG A 111 17.51 -9.55 5.52
CA ARG A 111 17.34 -8.10 5.50
C ARG A 111 15.88 -7.67 5.79
N ARG A 112 15.18 -8.45 6.60
CA ARG A 112 13.80 -8.13 6.98
C ARG A 112 13.64 -6.67 7.42
N PRO A 113 12.54 -5.98 7.05
CA PRO A 113 11.35 -6.48 6.35
C PRO A 113 11.42 -6.43 4.81
N ARG A 114 12.61 -6.31 4.23
CA ARG A 114 12.76 -6.21 2.77
C ARG A 114 12.22 -7.44 2.04
N GLN A 115 11.75 -7.19 0.82
CA GLN A 115 11.29 -8.22 -0.10
C GLN A 115 12.31 -8.37 -1.23
N LYS A 116 12.37 -9.54 -1.82
CA LYS A 116 13.22 -9.82 -2.98
C LYS A 116 12.49 -10.65 -4.01
N ILE A 117 13.00 -10.64 -5.24
CA ILE A 117 12.53 -11.51 -6.32
C ILE A 117 13.13 -12.89 -6.12
N ASP A 118 12.29 -13.91 -6.17
CA ASP A 118 12.73 -15.31 -6.09
C ASP A 118 11.81 -16.16 -6.96
N TYR A 119 12.36 -16.66 -8.08
CA TYR A 119 11.59 -17.44 -9.05
C TYR A 119 11.25 -18.85 -8.55
N GLU A 120 12.01 -19.36 -7.59
CA GLU A 120 11.81 -20.71 -7.06
C GLU A 120 10.82 -20.72 -5.89
N HIS A 121 10.96 -19.79 -4.94
CA HIS A 121 10.19 -19.79 -3.69
C HIS A 121 9.27 -18.58 -3.56
N GLY A 122 9.32 -17.62 -4.48
CA GLY A 122 8.51 -16.41 -4.43
C GLY A 122 7.06 -16.68 -4.75
N LYS A 123 6.20 -15.83 -4.19
CA LYS A 123 4.77 -15.85 -4.49
C LYS A 123 4.49 -14.97 -5.71
N ASN A 124 3.55 -15.41 -6.54
CA ASN A 124 3.14 -14.63 -7.70
C ASN A 124 2.78 -13.20 -7.31
N ALA A 125 3.29 -12.24 -8.08
CA ALA A 125 2.99 -10.84 -7.90
C ALA A 125 2.86 -10.20 -9.28
N HIS A 126 1.79 -9.40 -9.44
CA HIS A 126 1.51 -8.75 -10.72
C HIS A 126 1.20 -7.27 -10.49
N THR A 127 1.95 -6.42 -11.16
CA THR A 127 1.75 -4.97 -11.17
C THR A 127 1.64 -4.49 -12.62
N SER A 128 0.59 -3.72 -12.92
CA SER A 128 0.49 -2.99 -14.20
C SER A 128 0.91 -1.55 -13.99
N TYR A 129 1.57 -0.96 -14.97
CA TYR A 129 1.91 0.46 -14.93
C TYR A 129 1.49 1.18 -16.21
N GLN A 130 1.24 2.48 -16.05
CA GLN A 130 0.99 3.40 -17.15
C GLN A 130 1.73 4.71 -16.86
N VAL A 131 2.53 5.17 -17.83
CA VAL A 131 3.22 6.46 -17.72
C VAL A 131 2.20 7.58 -17.94
N LEU A 132 2.13 8.50 -16.99
CA LEU A 132 1.23 9.66 -17.04
C LEU A 132 1.94 10.91 -17.55
N ALA A 133 3.21 11.10 -17.17
CA ALA A 133 3.98 12.27 -17.54
C ALA A 133 5.47 12.03 -17.33
N GLU A 134 6.27 12.83 -17.99
CA GLU A 134 7.71 12.93 -17.74
C GLU A 134 7.98 14.24 -17.01
N GLU A 135 8.73 14.19 -15.91
CA GLU A 135 9.01 15.34 -15.07
C GLU A 135 10.50 15.37 -14.71
N ASN A 136 11.23 16.30 -15.28
CA ASN A 136 12.67 16.51 -14.97
C ASN A 136 13.52 15.23 -15.11
N GLY A 137 13.30 14.44 -16.17
CA GLY A 137 14.03 13.20 -16.41
C GLY A 137 13.51 12.00 -15.61
N ASN A 138 12.41 12.15 -14.90
CA ASN A 138 11.73 11.07 -14.16
C ASN A 138 10.34 10.85 -14.74
N SER A 139 9.71 9.75 -14.37
CA SER A 139 8.37 9.42 -14.88
C SER A 139 7.36 9.40 -13.76
N ARG A 140 6.21 10.04 -13.99
CA ARG A 140 5.04 9.90 -13.13
C ARG A 140 4.20 8.76 -13.68
N VAL A 141 3.95 7.76 -12.85
CA VAL A 141 3.27 6.53 -13.29
C VAL A 141 2.05 6.23 -12.45
N ALA A 142 1.02 5.70 -13.09
CA ALA A 142 -0.11 5.06 -12.41
C ALA A 142 0.23 3.58 -12.27
N LEU A 143 0.05 3.05 -11.08
CA LEU A 143 0.36 1.66 -10.73
C LEU A 143 -0.90 0.95 -10.27
N THR A 144 -1.16 -0.22 -10.82
CA THR A 144 -2.28 -1.07 -10.44
C THR A 144 -1.73 -2.40 -9.95
N PRO A 145 -1.64 -2.62 -8.63
CA PRO A 145 -1.26 -3.92 -8.11
C PRO A 145 -2.45 -4.88 -8.18
N HIS A 146 -2.28 -5.97 -8.91
CA HIS A 146 -3.30 -7.04 -9.00
C HIS A 146 -3.17 -8.03 -7.84
N THR A 147 -2.01 -8.04 -7.19
CA THR A 147 -1.71 -8.77 -5.97
C THR A 147 -1.29 -7.79 -4.90
N GLY A 148 -1.26 -8.20 -3.64
CA GLY A 148 -0.95 -7.30 -2.52
C GLY A 148 0.26 -7.74 -1.70
N ARG A 149 1.36 -8.12 -2.33
CA ARG A 149 2.59 -8.49 -1.61
C ARG A 149 3.22 -7.26 -0.97
N SER A 150 3.87 -7.46 0.18
CA SER A 150 4.56 -6.38 0.88
C SER A 150 5.60 -5.73 -0.02
N HIS A 151 5.64 -4.39 -0.02
CA HIS A 151 6.57 -3.58 -0.80
C HIS A 151 6.57 -3.90 -2.31
N GLN A 152 5.49 -4.52 -2.80
CA GLN A 152 5.42 -5.02 -4.18
C GLN A 152 5.76 -3.95 -5.21
N LEU A 153 5.15 -2.77 -5.12
CA LEU A 153 5.36 -1.71 -6.09
C LEU A 153 6.82 -1.23 -6.08
N ARG A 154 7.42 -1.09 -4.89
CA ARG A 154 8.82 -0.68 -4.76
C ARG A 154 9.76 -1.68 -5.38
N VAL A 155 9.59 -2.96 -5.09
CA VAL A 155 10.47 -4.03 -5.61
C VAL A 155 10.30 -4.16 -7.12
N HIS A 156 9.06 -4.17 -7.61
CA HIS A 156 8.77 -4.30 -9.03
C HIS A 156 9.35 -3.15 -9.86
N LEU A 157 9.16 -1.91 -9.44
CA LEU A 157 9.68 -0.76 -10.18
C LEU A 157 11.21 -0.69 -10.11
N ALA A 158 11.82 -1.02 -8.99
CA ALA A 158 13.27 -1.11 -8.88
C ALA A 158 13.83 -2.20 -9.81
N ALA A 159 13.14 -3.34 -9.91
CA ALA A 159 13.58 -4.47 -10.74
C ALA A 159 13.63 -4.14 -12.23
N ILE A 160 12.74 -3.27 -12.70
CA ILE A 160 12.77 -2.81 -14.10
C ILE A 160 13.69 -1.59 -14.32
N GLY A 161 14.44 -1.19 -13.30
CA GLY A 161 15.41 -0.11 -13.38
C GLY A 161 14.85 1.29 -13.09
N HIS A 162 13.63 1.38 -12.58
CA HIS A 162 12.95 2.65 -12.31
C HIS A 162 12.41 2.71 -10.88
N PRO A 163 13.29 2.74 -9.85
CA PRO A 163 12.85 2.75 -8.45
C PRO A 163 11.98 3.96 -8.14
N ILE A 164 11.02 3.74 -7.25
CA ILE A 164 10.14 4.81 -6.74
C ILE A 164 10.97 5.80 -5.93
N LEU A 165 10.80 7.09 -6.22
CA LEU A 165 11.45 8.18 -5.49
C LEU A 165 10.66 8.50 -4.21
N GLY A 166 11.38 8.69 -3.11
CA GLY A 166 10.78 9.01 -1.82
C GLY A 166 10.75 7.89 -0.82
#